data_937e0020e4f4a87dd9d0b62c2482311a
#
_entry.id   937e0020e4f4a87dd9d0b62c2482311a
#
_cell.length_a   1.000
_cell.length_b   1.000
_cell.length_c   1.000
_cell.angle_alpha   90.00
_cell.angle_beta   90.00
_cell.angle_gamma   90.00
#
_symmetry.space_group_name_H-M   'P 1'
#
loop_
_entity.id
_entity.type
_entity.pdbx_description
1 polymer ?
#
loop_
_entity_poly.entity_id
_entity_poly.type
_entity_poly.pdbx_seq_one_letter_code
_entity_poly.pdbx_strand_id
1 'polypeptide(L)'
;WSDTNYLLKNAWGQYLRKYYPDVTVEMDEWCELPCHSTTRSISGARTMARTICQDIMYSNATAWTSWVAVSEWGDNSDGLIIADHECNEYYTAKRYNALAHFSKFVPGGSKVISNEKDVNDRVAWKIKNQMGFVILNKTNCASFLTPDGSIVVVIVNDDAGCTFNFEGISGRDNLKIYTTNDQYDLKLTYDGEYKQEVEIPGLSITTLIFS
;
A
#
# COMPACT_ATOMS: atom_id res chain seq x y z
N TRP A 1 14.32 4.32 -6.74
CA TRP A 1 13.03 3.77 -7.15
C TRP A 1 11.90 4.61 -6.56
N SER A 2 11.18 5.33 -7.39
CA SER A 2 10.20 6.34 -6.96
C SER A 2 8.78 5.78 -7.00
N ASP A 3 7.99 6.08 -5.96
CA ASP A 3 6.56 5.76 -5.89
C ASP A 3 5.73 6.54 -6.92
N THR A 4 6.29 7.62 -7.48
CA THR A 4 5.60 8.49 -8.42
C THR A 4 5.72 8.07 -9.88
N ASN A 5 6.48 7.02 -10.17
CA ASN A 5 6.78 6.61 -11.55
C ASN A 5 6.12 5.29 -11.95
N TYR A 6 4.82 5.18 -11.70
CA TYR A 6 4.08 3.95 -12.01
C TYR A 6 4.07 3.59 -13.51
N LEU A 7 4.18 4.57 -14.42
CA LEU A 7 4.27 4.29 -15.85
C LEU A 7 5.54 3.53 -16.20
N LEU A 8 6.66 3.91 -15.59
CA LEU A 8 7.92 3.19 -15.77
C LEU A 8 7.85 1.79 -15.15
N LYS A 9 7.27 1.67 -13.95
CA LYS A 9 7.03 0.39 -13.29
C LYS A 9 6.17 -0.54 -14.17
N ASN A 10 5.10 -0.01 -14.74
CA ASN A 10 4.22 -0.76 -15.63
C ASN A 10 4.93 -1.19 -16.93
N ALA A 11 5.66 -0.29 -17.57
CA ALA A 11 6.42 -0.62 -18.77
C ALA A 11 7.47 -1.72 -18.51
N TRP A 12 8.18 -1.61 -17.39
CA TRP A 12 9.14 -2.61 -16.95
C TRP A 12 8.49 -3.96 -16.64
N GLY A 13 7.40 -3.95 -15.88
CA GLY A 13 6.64 -5.15 -15.55
C GLY A 13 6.08 -5.85 -16.80
N GLN A 14 5.56 -5.08 -17.77
CA GLN A 14 5.11 -5.63 -19.06
C GLN A 14 6.25 -6.25 -19.86
N TYR A 15 7.41 -5.59 -19.89
CA TYR A 15 8.60 -6.10 -20.56
C TYR A 15 9.04 -7.44 -19.96
N LEU A 16 9.14 -7.53 -18.63
CA LEU A 16 9.54 -8.76 -17.94
C LEU A 16 8.55 -9.90 -18.19
N ARG A 17 7.25 -9.65 -18.04
CA ARG A 17 6.22 -10.67 -18.33
C ARG A 17 6.29 -11.19 -19.75
N LYS A 18 6.59 -10.32 -20.71
CA LYS A 18 6.65 -10.70 -22.13
C LYS A 18 7.89 -11.52 -22.48
N TYR A 19 9.04 -11.11 -21.99
CA TYR A 19 10.33 -11.66 -22.43
C TYR A 19 11.00 -12.60 -21.41
N TYR A 20 10.60 -12.51 -20.14
CA TYR A 20 11.18 -13.26 -19.03
C TYR A 20 10.07 -13.75 -18.08
N PRO A 21 9.09 -14.54 -18.54
CA PRO A 21 7.91 -14.92 -17.76
C PRO A 21 8.24 -15.74 -16.50
N ASP A 22 9.35 -16.43 -16.48
CA ASP A 22 9.78 -17.30 -15.38
C ASP A 22 10.64 -16.57 -14.33
N VAL A 23 10.93 -15.27 -14.54
CA VAL A 23 11.72 -14.48 -13.60
C VAL A 23 10.80 -13.87 -12.54
N THR A 24 11.12 -14.09 -11.27
CA THR A 24 10.49 -13.40 -10.15
C THR A 24 11.09 -12.01 -9.97
N VAL A 25 10.27 -11.06 -9.58
CA VAL A 25 10.68 -9.68 -9.26
C VAL A 25 10.48 -9.44 -7.78
N GLU A 26 11.49 -8.92 -7.12
CA GLU A 26 11.44 -8.58 -5.70
C GLU A 26 11.91 -7.15 -5.49
N MET A 27 11.24 -6.44 -4.60
CA MET A 27 11.72 -5.20 -4.02
C MET A 27 12.46 -5.56 -2.73
N ASP A 28 13.76 -5.72 -2.82
CA ASP A 28 14.63 -6.20 -1.73
C ASP A 28 15.03 -5.12 -0.73
N GLU A 29 14.97 -3.84 -1.13
CA GLU A 29 15.24 -2.71 -0.26
C GLU A 29 14.47 -1.47 -0.73
N TRP A 30 13.61 -0.94 0.11
CA TRP A 30 12.97 0.36 -0.11
C TRP A 30 13.15 1.27 1.10
N CYS A 31 13.65 2.49 0.85
CA CYS A 31 13.72 3.58 1.82
C CYS A 31 13.25 4.89 1.19
N GLU A 32 12.88 5.86 2.00
CA GLU A 32 12.52 7.21 1.54
C GLU A 32 13.66 8.18 1.83
N LEU A 33 14.39 8.56 0.78
CA LEU A 33 15.50 9.51 0.87
C LEU A 33 15.16 10.84 0.15
N PRO A 34 15.45 12.01 0.74
CA PRO A 34 15.94 12.21 2.11
C PRO A 34 14.84 11.95 3.14
N CYS A 35 15.23 11.36 4.25
CA CYS A 35 14.32 11.07 5.35
C CYS A 35 13.97 12.35 6.10
N HIS A 36 12.71 12.66 6.18
CA HIS A 36 12.17 13.81 6.88
C HIS A 36 11.27 13.36 8.03
N SER A 37 10.92 14.26 8.93
CA SER A 37 9.97 13.99 10.02
C SER A 37 8.62 13.43 9.56
N THR A 38 8.27 13.65 8.28
CA THR A 38 7.07 13.09 7.63
C THR A 38 7.10 11.58 7.48
N THR A 39 8.27 10.94 7.49
CA THR A 39 8.39 9.48 7.33
C THR A 39 7.69 8.71 8.43
N ARG A 40 7.60 9.26 9.64
CA ARG A 40 6.91 8.67 10.79
C ARG A 40 5.40 8.89 10.78
N SER A 41 4.94 9.87 10.02
CA SER A 41 3.54 10.29 9.95
C SER A 41 2.71 9.41 9.01
N ILE A 42 1.41 9.64 8.99
CA ILE A 42 0.51 9.01 8.02
C ILE A 42 0.89 9.34 6.56
N SER A 43 1.51 10.47 6.29
CA SER A 43 1.99 10.82 4.95
C SER A 43 3.09 9.87 4.49
N GLY A 44 4.11 9.62 5.32
CA GLY A 44 5.15 8.63 5.02
C GLY A 44 4.60 7.20 4.92
N ALA A 45 3.65 6.85 5.79
CA ALA A 45 2.96 5.56 5.74
C ALA A 45 2.21 5.34 4.41
N ARG A 46 1.47 6.35 3.94
CA ARG A 46 0.77 6.30 2.65
C ARG A 46 1.74 6.24 1.46
N THR A 47 2.86 6.97 1.52
CA THR A 47 3.91 6.88 0.50
C THR A 47 4.43 5.44 0.39
N MET A 48 4.75 4.80 1.50
CA MET A 48 5.19 3.40 1.53
C MET A 48 4.12 2.45 0.98
N ALA A 49 2.89 2.53 1.49
CA ALA A 49 1.79 1.67 1.06
C ALA A 49 1.47 1.83 -0.44
N ARG A 50 1.51 3.07 -0.96
CA ARG A 50 1.35 3.36 -2.38
C ARG A 50 2.46 2.72 -3.21
N THR A 51 3.71 2.79 -2.75
CA THR A 51 4.84 2.15 -3.42
C THR A 51 4.64 0.64 -3.47
N ILE A 52 4.23 0.01 -2.36
CA ILE A 52 3.92 -1.43 -2.32
C ILE A 52 2.81 -1.78 -3.32
N CYS A 53 1.69 -1.05 -3.34
CA CYS A 53 0.62 -1.26 -4.31
C CYS A 53 1.16 -1.20 -5.75
N GLN A 54 1.95 -0.18 -6.06
CA GLN A 54 2.48 0.01 -7.42
C GLN A 54 3.49 -1.06 -7.82
N ASP A 55 4.36 -1.49 -6.91
CA ASP A 55 5.34 -2.52 -7.19
C ASP A 55 4.66 -3.88 -7.44
N ILE A 56 3.66 -4.21 -6.66
CA ILE A 56 2.88 -5.44 -6.84
C ILE A 56 2.07 -5.38 -8.15
N MET A 57 1.30 -4.32 -8.35
CA MET A 57 0.35 -4.24 -9.47
C MET A 57 1.03 -3.97 -10.81
N TYR A 58 2.09 -3.18 -10.85
CA TYR A 58 2.72 -2.73 -12.09
C TYR A 58 4.06 -3.38 -12.36
N SER A 59 4.94 -3.50 -11.36
CA SER A 59 6.24 -4.16 -11.52
C SER A 59 6.17 -5.68 -11.42
N ASN A 60 5.02 -6.23 -11.02
CA ASN A 60 4.84 -7.66 -10.77
C ASN A 60 5.73 -8.20 -9.64
N ALA A 61 5.96 -7.38 -8.62
CA ALA A 61 6.75 -7.77 -7.47
C ALA A 61 6.04 -8.86 -6.66
N THR A 62 6.75 -9.93 -6.32
CA THR A 62 6.28 -11.08 -5.55
C THR A 62 6.73 -11.04 -4.09
N ALA A 63 7.72 -10.22 -3.77
CA ALA A 63 8.18 -9.92 -2.43
C ALA A 63 8.53 -8.44 -2.31
N TRP A 64 8.41 -7.91 -1.08
CA TRP A 64 8.70 -6.51 -0.80
C TRP A 64 9.29 -6.33 0.59
N THR A 65 10.42 -5.63 0.68
CA THR A 65 11.18 -5.42 1.92
C THR A 65 11.42 -3.94 2.17
N SER A 66 11.18 -3.50 3.40
CA SER A 66 11.49 -2.15 3.85
C SER A 66 12.89 -2.07 4.44
N TRP A 67 13.60 -1.03 4.16
CA TRP A 67 14.75 -0.56 4.90
C TRP A 67 14.28 0.55 5.86
N VAL A 68 14.39 0.42 7.14
CA VAL A 68 14.95 -0.60 8.00
C VAL A 68 13.90 -1.00 9.07
N ALA A 69 13.98 -2.18 9.68
CA ALA A 69 13.02 -2.61 10.69
C ALA A 69 13.08 -1.72 11.94
N VAL A 70 14.28 -1.44 12.45
CA VAL A 70 14.51 -0.61 13.64
C VAL A 70 15.54 0.46 13.32
N SER A 71 15.25 1.70 13.65
CA SER A 71 16.20 2.81 13.58
C SER A 71 16.25 3.55 14.92
N GLU A 72 17.34 4.28 15.15
CA GLU A 72 17.49 5.11 16.33
C GLU A 72 16.72 6.43 16.25
N TRP A 73 16.36 6.96 17.41
CA TRP A 73 15.82 8.31 17.51
C TRP A 73 16.83 9.34 17.03
N GLY A 74 16.37 10.32 16.25
CA GLY A 74 17.24 11.38 15.71
C GLY A 74 17.96 11.00 14.43
N ASP A 75 17.98 9.73 14.05
CA ASP A 75 18.46 9.27 12.76
C ASP A 75 17.47 9.57 11.63
N ASN A 76 17.80 9.20 10.42
CA ASN A 76 17.02 9.42 9.21
C ASN A 76 15.58 8.89 9.25
N SER A 77 15.24 8.13 10.30
CA SER A 77 13.86 7.78 10.67
C SER A 77 13.12 6.88 9.69
N ASP A 78 13.85 6.08 8.92
CA ASP A 78 13.25 5.08 8.02
C ASP A 78 12.74 3.83 8.74
N GLY A 79 13.04 3.69 10.05
CA GLY A 79 12.60 2.55 10.83
C GLY A 79 11.08 2.41 10.89
N LEU A 80 10.64 1.16 10.87
CA LEU A 80 9.26 0.81 11.23
C LEU A 80 9.05 0.97 12.74
N ILE A 81 10.10 0.68 13.51
CA ILE A 81 10.20 0.86 14.95
C ILE A 81 11.34 1.86 15.21
N ILE A 82 11.08 2.83 16.04
CA ILE A 82 12.04 3.85 16.45
C ILE A 82 12.47 3.56 17.90
N ALA A 83 13.75 3.31 18.11
CA ALA A 83 14.33 3.11 19.43
C ALA A 83 14.91 4.42 19.95
N ASP A 84 14.57 4.79 21.18
CA ASP A 84 15.15 5.91 21.91
C ASP A 84 16.03 5.38 23.03
N HIS A 85 17.33 5.36 22.80
CA HIS A 85 18.30 4.83 23.76
C HIS A 85 18.50 5.75 24.97
N GLU A 86 18.21 7.03 24.85
CA GLU A 86 18.34 7.97 25.99
C GLU A 86 17.22 7.74 27.01
N CYS A 87 16.00 7.52 26.53
CA CYS A 87 14.84 7.24 27.37
C CYS A 87 14.62 5.76 27.64
N ASN A 88 15.34 4.87 26.96
CA ASN A 88 15.14 3.42 26.98
C ASN A 88 13.70 3.04 26.58
N GLU A 89 13.17 3.72 25.57
CA GLU A 89 11.83 3.53 25.04
C GLU A 89 11.88 3.17 23.56
N TYR A 90 10.76 2.68 23.04
CA TYR A 90 10.54 2.50 21.60
C TYR A 90 9.09 2.78 21.23
N TYR A 91 8.86 3.14 19.99
CA TYR A 91 7.52 3.30 19.44
C TYR A 91 7.49 2.87 17.98
N THR A 92 6.30 2.50 17.51
CA THR A 92 6.06 2.16 16.10
C THR A 92 5.74 3.42 15.31
N ALA A 93 6.38 3.59 14.17
CA ALA A 93 5.98 4.61 13.20
C ALA A 93 4.69 4.20 12.48
N LYS A 94 3.96 5.14 11.87
CA LYS A 94 2.79 4.82 11.03
C LYS A 94 3.13 3.86 9.87
N ARG A 95 4.38 3.83 9.42
CA ARG A 95 4.90 2.88 8.42
C ARG A 95 4.84 1.42 8.87
N TYR A 96 5.00 1.15 10.15
CA TYR A 96 4.80 -0.19 10.70
C TYR A 96 3.40 -0.71 10.38
N ASN A 97 2.39 0.14 10.60
CA ASN A 97 1.00 -0.19 10.29
C ASN A 97 0.76 -0.25 8.77
N ALA A 98 1.43 0.60 7.98
CA ALA A 98 1.34 0.53 6.51
C ALA A 98 1.81 -0.81 5.97
N LEU A 99 2.96 -1.31 6.43
CA LEU A 99 3.43 -2.63 6.06
C LEU A 99 2.50 -3.74 6.55
N ALA A 100 1.92 -3.58 7.75
CA ALA A 100 1.01 -4.55 8.33
C ALA A 100 -0.31 -4.70 7.54
N HIS A 101 -0.76 -3.69 6.79
CA HIS A 101 -1.88 -3.82 5.86
C HIS A 101 -1.67 -4.90 4.79
N PHE A 102 -0.42 -5.17 4.46
CA PHE A 102 -0.05 -6.25 3.53
C PHE A 102 0.38 -7.50 4.29
N SER A 103 1.39 -7.41 5.14
CA SER A 103 2.03 -8.56 5.77
C SER A 103 1.11 -9.38 6.69
N LYS A 104 0.10 -8.74 7.27
CA LYS A 104 -0.88 -9.40 8.16
C LYS A 104 -2.02 -10.07 7.40
N PHE A 105 -2.44 -9.50 6.27
CA PHE A 105 -3.68 -9.89 5.60
C PHE A 105 -3.46 -10.57 4.24
N VAL A 106 -2.25 -10.50 3.69
CA VAL A 106 -1.89 -11.13 2.42
C VAL A 106 -0.85 -12.23 2.67
N PRO A 107 -1.29 -13.45 3.03
CA PRO A 107 -0.38 -14.56 3.31
C PRO A 107 0.35 -15.03 2.05
N GLY A 108 1.47 -15.74 2.25
CA GLY A 108 2.20 -16.38 1.16
C GLY A 108 1.29 -17.32 0.36
N GLY A 109 1.43 -17.31 -0.96
CA GLY A 109 0.57 -18.05 -1.88
C GLY A 109 -0.68 -17.29 -2.34
N SER A 110 -0.92 -16.08 -1.85
CA SER A 110 -1.96 -15.19 -2.37
C SER A 110 -1.67 -14.83 -3.83
N LYS A 111 -2.73 -14.72 -4.63
CA LYS A 111 -2.64 -14.32 -6.04
C LYS A 111 -3.14 -12.91 -6.22
N VAL A 112 -2.36 -12.08 -6.92
CA VAL A 112 -2.81 -10.75 -7.33
C VAL A 112 -3.96 -10.91 -8.32
N ILE A 113 -5.05 -10.19 -8.10
CA ILE A 113 -6.19 -10.13 -9.01
C ILE A 113 -6.27 -8.74 -9.63
N SER A 114 -6.58 -8.69 -10.92
CA SER A 114 -6.70 -7.42 -11.64
C SER A 114 -7.96 -6.67 -11.23
N ASN A 115 -7.85 -5.36 -11.15
CA ASN A 115 -8.99 -4.46 -10.99
C ASN A 115 -9.39 -3.98 -12.39
N GLU A 116 -10.52 -4.41 -12.93
CA GLU A 116 -10.94 -4.09 -14.33
C GLU A 116 -11.27 -2.61 -14.55
N LYS A 117 -11.69 -1.90 -13.51
CA LYS A 117 -11.75 -0.45 -13.55
C LYS A 117 -10.66 0.07 -12.65
N ASP A 118 -9.57 0.43 -13.26
CA ASP A 118 -8.39 0.86 -12.55
C ASP A 118 -8.73 2.08 -11.69
N VAL A 119 -8.91 1.82 -10.40
CA VAL A 119 -9.07 2.86 -9.39
C VAL A 119 -7.88 3.83 -9.48
N ASN A 120 -6.75 3.31 -9.99
CA ASN A 120 -5.52 4.02 -10.21
C ASN A 120 -5.60 4.99 -11.41
N ASP A 121 -6.59 4.86 -12.29
CA ASP A 121 -6.82 5.80 -13.41
C ASP A 121 -7.56 7.08 -13.00
N ARG A 122 -8.05 7.18 -11.76
CA ARG A 122 -8.68 8.40 -11.30
C ARG A 122 -7.65 9.50 -11.08
N VAL A 123 -7.52 10.29 -12.13
CA VAL A 123 -6.90 11.62 -12.21
C VAL A 123 -5.50 11.72 -11.61
N ALA A 124 -4.58 11.39 -12.44
CA ALA A 124 -3.20 11.78 -12.27
C ALA A 124 -3.05 13.30 -12.18
N TRP A 125 -2.48 13.79 -11.10
CA TRP A 125 -1.94 15.14 -11.07
C TRP A 125 -0.67 15.17 -11.92
N LYS A 126 -0.68 16.01 -12.97
CA LYS A 126 0.53 16.27 -13.74
C LYS A 126 1.35 17.31 -13.02
N ILE A 127 2.36 16.89 -12.29
CA ILE A 127 3.36 17.79 -11.75
C ILE A 127 4.50 17.88 -12.74
N LYS A 128 4.74 19.09 -13.26
CA LYS A 128 5.89 19.36 -14.10
C LYS A 128 7.11 19.56 -13.18
N ASN A 129 8.06 18.65 -13.20
CA ASN A 129 9.35 18.82 -12.56
C ASN A 129 10.45 19.02 -13.61
N GLN A 130 11.69 19.19 -13.18
CA GLN A 130 12.85 19.39 -14.06
C GLN A 130 13.12 18.19 -15.00
N MET A 131 12.54 17.02 -14.74
CA MET A 131 12.69 15.80 -15.53
C MET A 131 11.45 15.45 -16.36
N GLY A 132 10.41 16.27 -16.35
CA GLY A 132 9.19 16.03 -17.10
C GLY A 132 7.91 16.02 -16.25
N PHE A 133 6.91 15.25 -16.68
CA PHE A 133 5.64 15.14 -15.97
C PHE A 133 5.66 13.92 -15.05
N VAL A 134 5.37 14.13 -13.77
CA VAL A 134 5.09 13.07 -12.82
C VAL A 134 3.57 12.95 -12.70
N ILE A 135 3.07 11.73 -12.87
CA ILE A 135 1.65 11.44 -12.70
C ILE A 135 1.49 10.79 -11.33
N LEU A 136 0.76 11.47 -10.45
CA LEU A 136 0.41 10.96 -9.12
C LEU A 136 -1.05 10.52 -9.14
N ASN A 137 -1.29 9.25 -8.86
CA ASN A 137 -2.64 8.77 -8.62
C ASN A 137 -3.05 9.13 -7.19
N LYS A 138 -4.22 9.74 -7.04
CA LYS A 138 -4.78 10.10 -5.72
C LYS A 138 -5.21 8.89 -4.91
N THR A 139 -5.55 7.79 -5.58
CA THR A 139 -5.94 6.55 -4.97
C THR A 139 -5.18 5.40 -5.63
N ASN A 140 -4.58 4.56 -4.83
CA ASN A 140 -3.88 3.35 -5.27
C ASN A 140 -4.51 2.15 -4.58
N CYS A 141 -4.54 1.03 -5.29
CA CYS A 141 -5.20 -0.18 -4.80
C CYS A 141 -4.41 -1.42 -5.25
N ALA A 142 -4.34 -2.41 -4.37
CA ALA A 142 -3.87 -3.75 -4.71
C ALA A 142 -4.88 -4.77 -4.17
N SER A 143 -5.24 -5.75 -5.00
CA SER A 143 -6.25 -6.77 -4.68
C SER A 143 -5.67 -8.17 -4.79
N PHE A 144 -6.05 -9.02 -3.86
CA PHE A 144 -5.50 -10.36 -3.70
C PHE A 144 -6.59 -11.40 -3.46
N LEU A 145 -6.45 -12.56 -4.08
CA LEU A 145 -7.15 -13.78 -3.70
C LEU A 145 -6.24 -14.61 -2.80
N THR A 146 -6.63 -14.77 -1.56
CA THR A 146 -5.85 -15.53 -0.56
C THR A 146 -6.07 -17.05 -0.69
N PRO A 147 -5.19 -17.90 -0.15
CA PRO A 147 -5.32 -19.34 -0.25
C PRO A 147 -6.61 -19.92 0.39
N ASP A 148 -7.18 -19.24 1.37
CA ASP A 148 -8.46 -19.60 2.00
C ASP A 148 -9.69 -19.13 1.20
N GLY A 149 -9.48 -18.46 0.07
CA GLY A 149 -10.54 -17.98 -0.82
C GLY A 149 -11.06 -16.60 -0.48
N SER A 150 -10.54 -15.93 0.54
CA SER A 150 -10.90 -14.53 0.84
C SER A 150 -10.34 -13.58 -0.22
N ILE A 151 -11.03 -12.45 -0.44
CA ILE A 151 -10.50 -11.34 -1.23
C ILE A 151 -10.02 -10.25 -0.27
N VAL A 152 -8.76 -9.88 -0.40
CA VAL A 152 -8.15 -8.76 0.34
C VAL A 152 -7.91 -7.60 -0.62
N VAL A 153 -8.41 -6.43 -0.27
CA VAL A 153 -8.20 -5.19 -1.03
C VAL A 153 -7.54 -4.16 -0.14
N VAL A 154 -6.34 -3.73 -0.51
CA VAL A 154 -5.63 -2.63 0.17
C VAL A 154 -5.78 -1.37 -0.66
N ILE A 155 -6.35 -0.33 -0.07
CA ILE A 155 -6.59 0.97 -0.72
C ILE A 155 -5.78 2.04 0.01
N VAL A 156 -5.01 2.81 -0.74
CA VAL A 156 -4.32 4.02 -0.27
C VAL A 156 -5.02 5.23 -0.86
N ASN A 157 -5.64 6.02 -0.02
CA ASN A 157 -6.34 7.23 -0.42
C ASN A 157 -5.55 8.47 0.00
N ASP A 158 -5.05 9.21 -0.99
CA ASP A 158 -4.28 10.45 -0.82
C ASP A 158 -5.12 11.73 -0.99
N ASP A 159 -6.45 11.59 -1.03
CA ASP A 159 -7.41 12.69 -1.22
C ASP A 159 -8.50 12.67 -0.13
N ALA A 160 -9.58 13.41 -0.36
CA ALA A 160 -10.78 13.38 0.47
C ALA A 160 -11.40 11.99 0.52
N GLY A 161 -12.23 11.73 1.54
CA GLY A 161 -13.00 10.50 1.63
C GLY A 161 -13.88 10.28 0.39
N CYS A 162 -14.05 9.03 0.01
CA CYS A 162 -14.81 8.64 -1.17
C CYS A 162 -15.50 7.28 -0.96
N THR A 163 -16.55 7.02 -1.73
CA THR A 163 -17.25 5.74 -1.74
C THR A 163 -16.75 4.87 -2.89
N PHE A 164 -16.43 3.63 -2.57
CA PHE A 164 -16.09 2.59 -3.53
C PHE A 164 -17.25 1.62 -3.69
N ASN A 165 -17.55 1.26 -4.92
CA ASN A 165 -18.49 0.21 -5.27
C ASN A 165 -17.69 -1.03 -5.68
N PHE A 166 -17.91 -2.15 -4.97
CA PHE A 166 -17.23 -3.42 -5.21
C PHE A 166 -18.15 -4.35 -5.98
N GLU A 167 -17.79 -4.63 -7.23
CA GLU A 167 -18.49 -5.58 -8.10
C GLU A 167 -17.68 -6.87 -8.25
N GLY A 168 -18.36 -7.99 -8.54
CA GLY A 168 -17.71 -9.28 -8.80
C GLY A 168 -17.26 -10.03 -7.54
N ILE A 169 -17.62 -9.56 -6.34
CA ILE A 169 -17.33 -10.22 -5.07
C ILE A 169 -18.52 -11.12 -4.69
N SER A 170 -18.76 -12.16 -5.46
CA SER A 170 -19.85 -13.09 -5.19
C SER A 170 -19.46 -14.22 -4.21
N GLY A 171 -20.41 -14.68 -3.41
CA GLY A 171 -20.24 -15.82 -2.50
C GLY A 171 -19.38 -15.50 -1.27
N ARG A 172 -19.32 -14.25 -0.88
CA ARG A 172 -18.67 -13.77 0.36
C ARG A 172 -19.66 -12.90 1.11
N ASP A 173 -20.02 -13.36 2.29
CA ASP A 173 -21.12 -12.77 3.07
C ASP A 173 -20.60 -11.83 4.18
N ASN A 174 -19.29 -11.86 4.45
CA ASN A 174 -18.68 -11.07 5.52
C ASN A 174 -17.67 -10.06 4.97
N LEU A 175 -17.61 -8.92 5.64
CA LEU A 175 -16.64 -7.86 5.37
C LEU A 175 -15.98 -7.41 6.66
N LYS A 176 -14.63 -7.39 6.69
CA LYS A 176 -13.85 -6.69 7.72
C LYS A 176 -13.10 -5.54 7.11
N ILE A 177 -13.07 -4.40 7.82
CA ILE A 177 -12.34 -3.20 7.38
C ILE A 177 -11.35 -2.79 8.46
N TYR A 178 -10.09 -2.67 8.07
CA TYR A 178 -9.02 -2.13 8.91
C TYR A 178 -8.53 -0.81 8.34
N THR A 179 -8.32 0.18 9.20
CA THR A 179 -7.94 1.53 8.80
C THR A 179 -6.71 2.02 9.57
N THR A 180 -5.78 2.64 8.83
CA THR A 180 -4.71 3.47 9.36
C THR A 180 -4.86 4.89 8.81
N ASN A 181 -4.90 5.88 9.70
CA ASN A 181 -4.92 7.31 9.39
C ASN A 181 -4.29 8.08 10.56
N ASP A 182 -4.52 9.38 10.70
CA ASP A 182 -4.00 10.14 11.84
C ASP A 182 -4.54 9.64 13.19
N GLN A 183 -5.78 9.13 13.23
CA GLN A 183 -6.47 8.70 14.45
C GLN A 183 -6.31 7.21 14.75
N TYR A 184 -6.09 6.39 13.75
CA TYR A 184 -6.12 4.93 13.84
C TYR A 184 -4.83 4.30 13.37
N ASP A 185 -4.45 3.21 14.06
CA ASP A 185 -3.31 2.36 13.75
C ASP A 185 -3.80 0.93 13.50
N LEU A 186 -4.01 0.59 12.23
CA LEU A 186 -4.53 -0.71 11.78
C LEU A 186 -5.78 -1.15 12.57
N LYS A 187 -6.66 -0.20 12.87
CA LYS A 187 -7.85 -0.42 13.68
C LYS A 187 -8.92 -1.13 12.86
N LEU A 188 -9.53 -2.17 13.44
CA LEU A 188 -10.75 -2.76 12.91
C LEU A 188 -11.89 -1.74 13.06
N THR A 189 -12.34 -1.20 11.94
CA THR A 189 -13.39 -0.15 11.89
C THR A 189 -14.75 -0.70 11.48
N TYR A 190 -14.78 -1.91 10.88
CA TYR A 190 -16.00 -2.63 10.56
C TYR A 190 -15.76 -4.14 10.62
N ASP A 191 -16.73 -4.87 11.16
CA ASP A 191 -16.79 -6.35 11.13
C ASP A 191 -18.29 -6.72 11.07
N GLY A 192 -18.72 -7.25 9.92
CA GLY A 192 -20.14 -7.56 9.72
C GLY A 192 -20.45 -8.05 8.31
N GLU A 193 -21.71 -7.95 7.92
CA GLU A 193 -22.20 -8.40 6.62
C GLU A 193 -21.54 -7.66 5.45
N TYR A 194 -21.47 -8.32 4.31
CA TYR A 194 -21.01 -7.75 3.05
C TYR A 194 -21.72 -6.43 2.72
N LYS A 195 -20.94 -5.46 2.25
CA LYS A 195 -21.43 -4.21 1.69
C LYS A 195 -20.85 -4.01 0.29
N GLN A 196 -21.68 -3.76 -0.67
CA GLN A 196 -21.25 -3.43 -2.02
C GLN A 196 -20.64 -2.03 -2.09
N GLU A 197 -21.18 -1.08 -1.33
CA GLU A 197 -20.66 0.28 -1.23
C GLU A 197 -19.98 0.48 0.12
N VAL A 198 -18.73 0.94 0.08
CA VAL A 198 -17.91 1.17 1.27
C VAL A 198 -17.32 2.57 1.21
N GLU A 199 -17.49 3.32 2.29
CA GLU A 199 -16.81 4.60 2.48
C GLU A 199 -15.35 4.38 2.86
N ILE A 200 -14.43 4.96 2.09
CA ILE A 200 -13.00 4.96 2.34
C ILE A 200 -12.60 6.34 2.88
N PRO A 201 -12.05 6.43 4.08
CA PRO A 201 -11.64 7.71 4.66
C PRO A 201 -10.60 8.40 3.79
N GLY A 202 -10.59 9.71 3.82
CA GLY A 202 -9.52 10.51 3.20
C GLY A 202 -8.20 10.32 3.95
N LEU A 203 -7.10 10.55 3.26
CA LEU A 203 -5.73 10.49 3.80
C LEU A 203 -5.47 9.22 4.64
N SER A 204 -5.84 8.05 4.09
CA SER A 204 -5.83 6.79 4.82
C SER A 204 -5.23 5.63 4.04
N ILE A 205 -4.91 4.57 4.77
CA ILE A 205 -4.69 3.22 4.24
C ILE A 205 -5.81 2.34 4.79
N THR A 206 -6.55 1.68 3.92
CA THR A 206 -7.70 0.85 4.30
C THR A 206 -7.56 -0.54 3.69
N THR A 207 -7.66 -1.57 4.52
CA THR A 207 -7.75 -2.97 4.05
C THR A 207 -9.17 -3.48 4.25
N LEU A 208 -9.74 -3.99 3.17
CA LEU A 208 -11.02 -4.69 3.16
C LEU A 208 -10.75 -6.18 2.98
N ILE A 209 -11.44 -7.01 3.76
CA ILE A 209 -11.35 -8.47 3.70
C ILE A 209 -12.76 -9.00 3.50
N PHE A 210 -12.99 -9.57 2.34
CA PHE A 210 -14.26 -10.22 1.98
C PHE A 210 -14.09 -11.73 2.12
N SER A 211 -14.84 -12.36 3.01
CA SER A 211 -14.78 -13.78 3.33
C SER A 211 -16.15 -14.47 3.33
#